data_8b0ed571745e34c8938e046486f6852b
#
_entry.id   8b0ed571745e34c8938e046486f6852b
#
_cell.length_a   1.000
_cell.length_b   1.000
_cell.length_c   1.000
_cell.angle_alpha   90.00
_cell.angle_beta   90.00
_cell.angle_gamma   90.00
#
_symmetry.space_group_name_H-M   'P 1'
#
loop_
_entity.id
_entity.type
_entity.pdbx_description
1 polymer ?
#
loop_
_entity_poly.entity_id
_entity_poly.type
_entity_poly.pdbx_seq_one_letter_code
_entity_poly.pdbx_strand_id
1 'polypeptide(L)'
;INVFSSSKHSEEVVDEVHQWLVDKEHSDEKEAALHTLWSETEAKANASTWDSLSSVYNKIGVDQQKSVRRIHMRIWQYAAVAAIVLALSVSGTFFYTKHQYSEVAMIENFTPAGDMITIDLPDGSKVQTNSGTLLLYPKAFKGDTRTVYLVGEANFKVKKNPEKPFIVRSGTVAVTALGTEFNVCAYPESDEIIATLLQGKIKVDWGAEADSYILSPGQQVVYQKHDGKAMLANADMEAVTAWQKGLYIFRGDTMEEIIAELERRFNITIQCNISHFSDDKYNFSFRKNSDIGEIMDIMKEVVGGFDYKIEKNICYIKLNK
;
A
#
# COMPACT_ATOMS: atom_id res chain seq x y z
N ILE A 1 -83.96 -28.77 -24.76
CA ILE A 1 -82.95 -27.72 -24.59
C ILE A 1 -82.42 -27.31 -25.97
N ASN A 2 -81.95 -28.21 -26.82
CA ASN A 2 -81.41 -27.87 -28.14
C ASN A 2 -82.38 -27.11 -29.07
N VAL A 3 -83.68 -27.45 -29.03
CA VAL A 3 -84.71 -26.75 -29.77
C VAL A 3 -84.93 -25.33 -29.24
N PHE A 4 -84.81 -25.15 -27.90
CA PHE A 4 -84.97 -23.86 -27.25
C PHE A 4 -83.83 -22.90 -27.54
N SER A 5 -82.59 -23.42 -27.60
CA SER A 5 -81.40 -22.59 -27.85
C SER A 5 -81.31 -22.02 -29.32
N SER A 6 -82.04 -22.62 -30.27
CA SER A 6 -81.90 -22.27 -31.70
C SER A 6 -82.90 -21.28 -32.24
N SER A 7 -83.93 -20.85 -31.47
CA SER A 7 -84.98 -19.97 -31.90
C SER A 7 -85.37 -18.89 -30.88
N LYS A 8 -86.01 -17.76 -31.35
CA LYS A 8 -86.59 -16.76 -30.44
C LYS A 8 -87.91 -17.22 -29.95
N HIS A 9 -88.10 -17.28 -28.63
CA HIS A 9 -89.34 -17.67 -27.98
C HIS A 9 -90.01 -16.47 -27.30
N SER A 10 -91.32 -16.62 -26.96
CA SER A 10 -92.01 -15.60 -26.21
C SER A 10 -91.54 -15.60 -24.72
N GLU A 11 -91.68 -14.48 -24.02
CA GLU A 11 -91.26 -14.34 -22.64
C GLU A 11 -91.84 -15.44 -21.68
N GLU A 12 -93.16 -15.83 -21.95
CA GLU A 12 -93.79 -16.89 -21.16
C GLU A 12 -93.12 -18.24 -21.33
N VAL A 13 -92.66 -18.61 -22.53
CA VAL A 13 -91.94 -19.86 -22.80
C VAL A 13 -90.52 -19.83 -22.14
N VAL A 14 -89.92 -18.66 -22.16
CA VAL A 14 -88.60 -18.47 -21.52
C VAL A 14 -88.67 -18.67 -19.99
N ASP A 15 -89.70 -18.09 -19.38
CA ASP A 15 -89.91 -18.23 -17.93
C ASP A 15 -90.28 -19.67 -17.52
N GLU A 16 -91.11 -20.37 -18.34
CA GLU A 16 -91.46 -21.78 -18.13
C GLU A 16 -90.19 -22.69 -18.21
N VAL A 17 -89.34 -22.44 -19.16
CA VAL A 17 -88.07 -23.18 -19.28
C VAL A 17 -87.08 -22.84 -18.12
N HIS A 18 -87.06 -21.58 -17.68
CA HIS A 18 -86.23 -21.20 -16.50
C HIS A 18 -86.75 -21.91 -15.24
N GLN A 19 -88.07 -21.94 -15.00
CA GLN A 19 -88.68 -22.66 -13.88
C GLN A 19 -88.36 -24.15 -13.95
N TRP A 20 -88.48 -24.75 -15.15
CA TRP A 20 -88.15 -26.16 -15.34
C TRP A 20 -86.68 -26.45 -15.08
N LEU A 21 -85.77 -25.57 -15.48
CA LEU A 21 -84.27 -25.69 -15.22
C LEU A 21 -83.96 -25.62 -13.75
N VAL A 22 -84.66 -24.82 -12.95
CA VAL A 22 -84.41 -24.61 -11.53
C VAL A 22 -85.10 -25.69 -10.65
N ASP A 23 -86.09 -26.41 -11.17
CA ASP A 23 -86.72 -27.50 -10.51
C ASP A 23 -85.74 -28.66 -10.20
N LYS A 24 -85.85 -29.27 -9.05
CA LYS A 24 -84.94 -30.35 -8.61
C LYS A 24 -85.25 -31.75 -9.21
N GLU A 25 -86.40 -31.89 -9.88
CA GLU A 25 -86.74 -33.14 -10.61
C GLU A 25 -85.80 -33.28 -11.82
N HIS A 26 -85.26 -34.48 -12.00
CA HIS A 26 -84.33 -34.83 -13.10
C HIS A 26 -83.03 -33.96 -13.20
N SER A 27 -82.47 -33.57 -12.05
CA SER A 27 -81.30 -32.71 -11.92
C SER A 27 -80.12 -33.23 -12.74
N ASP A 28 -79.81 -34.53 -12.66
CA ASP A 28 -78.64 -35.13 -13.31
C ASP A 28 -78.75 -35.14 -14.85
N GLU A 29 -80.01 -35.38 -15.37
CA GLU A 29 -80.28 -35.37 -16.81
C GLU A 29 -80.21 -33.91 -17.38
N LYS A 30 -80.68 -32.95 -16.59
CA LYS A 30 -80.62 -31.54 -16.94
C LYS A 30 -79.16 -31.06 -16.99
N GLU A 31 -78.35 -31.45 -16.00
CA GLU A 31 -76.93 -31.10 -15.91
C GLU A 31 -76.12 -31.72 -17.04
N ALA A 32 -76.35 -32.99 -17.39
CA ALA A 32 -75.74 -33.68 -18.51
C ALA A 32 -76.11 -33.00 -19.87
N ALA A 33 -77.37 -32.62 -20.04
CA ALA A 33 -77.82 -31.93 -21.24
C ALA A 33 -77.25 -30.51 -21.37
N LEU A 34 -77.15 -29.76 -20.26
CA LEU A 34 -76.50 -28.45 -20.23
C LEU A 34 -75.00 -28.54 -20.51
N HIS A 35 -74.31 -29.56 -19.95
CA HIS A 35 -72.92 -29.80 -20.19
C HIS A 35 -72.62 -30.13 -21.66
N THR A 36 -73.45 -30.92 -22.29
CA THR A 36 -73.38 -31.25 -23.73
C THR A 36 -73.53 -29.99 -24.58
N LEU A 37 -74.56 -29.20 -24.30
CA LEU A 37 -74.80 -27.94 -24.99
C LEU A 37 -73.65 -26.94 -24.83
N TRP A 38 -73.08 -26.90 -23.60
CA TRP A 38 -71.92 -26.07 -23.29
C TRP A 38 -70.69 -26.48 -24.11
N SER A 39 -70.43 -27.78 -24.19
CA SER A 39 -69.27 -28.32 -24.92
C SER A 39 -69.37 -28.15 -26.45
N GLU A 40 -70.64 -28.16 -26.97
CA GLU A 40 -70.90 -27.96 -28.40
C GLU A 40 -71.00 -26.48 -28.84
N THR A 41 -71.07 -25.56 -27.85
CA THR A 41 -71.22 -24.12 -28.14
C THR A 41 -69.84 -23.48 -28.29
N GLU A 42 -69.39 -23.23 -29.51
CA GLU A 42 -68.27 -22.36 -29.78
C GLU A 42 -68.62 -20.89 -29.46
N ALA A 43 -68.56 -20.53 -28.19
CA ALA A 43 -68.83 -19.16 -27.74
C ALA A 43 -67.64 -18.24 -28.08
N LYS A 44 -67.74 -17.50 -29.13
CA LYS A 44 -66.82 -16.37 -29.38
C LYS A 44 -67.34 -15.17 -28.59
N ALA A 45 -66.51 -14.76 -27.54
CA ALA A 45 -66.82 -13.56 -26.80
C ALA A 45 -66.82 -12.34 -27.73
N ASN A 46 -67.95 -11.67 -27.80
CA ASN A 46 -68.09 -10.40 -28.55
C ASN A 46 -67.98 -9.16 -27.60
N ALA A 47 -68.02 -7.97 -28.15
CA ALA A 47 -67.89 -6.75 -27.37
C ALA A 47 -68.95 -6.66 -26.23
N SER A 48 -70.19 -7.11 -26.46
CA SER A 48 -71.22 -7.07 -25.46
C SER A 48 -71.00 -8.08 -24.31
N THR A 49 -70.32 -9.18 -24.58
CA THR A 49 -69.90 -10.18 -23.55
C THR A 49 -68.88 -9.56 -22.61
N TRP A 50 -67.92 -8.85 -23.16
CA TRP A 50 -66.91 -8.15 -22.35
C TRP A 50 -67.52 -6.98 -21.53
N ASP A 51 -68.47 -6.24 -22.09
CA ASP A 51 -69.17 -5.18 -21.36
C ASP A 51 -70.03 -5.75 -20.21
N SER A 52 -70.70 -6.87 -20.46
CA SER A 52 -71.47 -7.60 -19.40
C SER A 52 -70.55 -8.12 -18.29
N LEU A 53 -69.43 -8.70 -18.69
CA LEU A 53 -68.44 -9.21 -17.74
C LEU A 53 -67.86 -8.08 -16.88
N SER A 54 -67.52 -6.95 -17.52
CA SER A 54 -67.01 -5.78 -16.80
C SER A 54 -68.03 -5.18 -15.83
N SER A 55 -69.30 -5.19 -16.23
CA SER A 55 -70.41 -4.77 -15.35
C SER A 55 -70.53 -5.66 -14.12
N VAL A 56 -70.40 -6.98 -14.27
CA VAL A 56 -70.39 -7.95 -13.17
C VAL A 56 -69.19 -7.71 -12.26
N TYR A 57 -68.00 -7.57 -12.77
CA TYR A 57 -66.79 -7.25 -11.96
C TYR A 57 -66.95 -5.97 -11.17
N ASN A 58 -67.54 -4.93 -11.77
CA ASN A 58 -67.82 -3.67 -11.05
C ASN A 58 -68.86 -3.88 -9.90
N LYS A 59 -69.88 -4.70 -10.10
CA LYS A 59 -70.90 -4.98 -9.09
C LYS A 59 -70.40 -5.82 -7.90
N ILE A 60 -69.46 -6.75 -8.16
CA ILE A 60 -68.89 -7.60 -7.08
C ILE A 60 -67.69 -6.94 -6.40
N GLY A 61 -67.32 -5.73 -6.78
CA GLY A 61 -66.29 -4.94 -6.10
C GLY A 61 -64.86 -5.48 -6.26
N VAL A 62 -64.59 -6.30 -7.31
CA VAL A 62 -63.24 -6.78 -7.60
C VAL A 62 -62.48 -5.68 -8.34
N ASP A 63 -61.86 -4.80 -7.58
CA ASP A 63 -61.02 -3.72 -8.08
C ASP A 63 -59.61 -4.28 -8.44
N GLN A 64 -59.48 -4.87 -9.61
CA GLN A 64 -58.20 -5.48 -10.05
C GLN A 64 -57.06 -4.52 -10.33
N GLN A 65 -57.31 -3.22 -10.37
CA GLN A 65 -56.28 -2.26 -10.77
C GLN A 65 -55.49 -1.61 -9.64
N LYS A 66 -55.96 -1.68 -8.40
CA LYS A 66 -55.30 -0.96 -7.29
C LYS A 66 -54.15 -1.72 -6.60
N SER A 67 -54.11 -3.04 -6.68
CA SER A 67 -53.09 -3.84 -5.97
C SER A 67 -51.73 -3.85 -6.63
N VAL A 68 -51.71 -3.93 -7.96
CA VAL A 68 -50.45 -4.00 -8.75
C VAL A 68 -49.65 -2.70 -8.70
N ARG A 69 -50.33 -1.55 -8.75
CA ARG A 69 -49.64 -0.24 -8.71
C ARG A 69 -49.00 0.05 -7.36
N ARG A 70 -49.60 -0.38 -6.23
CA ARG A 70 -49.04 -0.19 -4.90
C ARG A 70 -47.82 -1.09 -4.64
N ILE A 71 -47.82 -2.32 -5.16
CA ILE A 71 -46.69 -3.24 -5.01
C ILE A 71 -45.47 -2.72 -5.80
N HIS A 72 -45.67 -2.27 -7.05
CA HIS A 72 -44.59 -1.65 -7.85
C HIS A 72 -44.01 -0.41 -7.18
N MET A 73 -44.87 0.46 -6.63
CA MET A 73 -44.40 1.69 -5.97
C MET A 73 -43.55 1.39 -4.71
N ARG A 74 -43.90 0.37 -3.93
CA ARG A 74 -43.08 -0.09 -2.80
C ARG A 74 -41.75 -0.70 -3.23
N ILE A 75 -41.72 -1.49 -4.28
CA ILE A 75 -40.50 -2.08 -4.85
C ILE A 75 -39.55 -0.97 -5.32
N TRP A 76 -40.07 0.05 -6.01
CA TRP A 76 -39.28 1.21 -6.46
C TRP A 76 -38.74 2.03 -5.27
N GLN A 77 -39.49 2.16 -4.19
CA GLN A 77 -39.00 2.83 -2.95
C GLN A 77 -37.85 2.05 -2.31
N TYR A 78 -37.97 0.73 -2.18
CA TYR A 78 -36.87 -0.10 -1.65
C TYR A 78 -35.66 -0.11 -2.57
N ALA A 79 -35.85 -0.15 -3.88
CA ALA A 79 -34.76 -0.04 -4.86
C ALA A 79 -34.05 1.30 -4.77
N ALA A 80 -34.78 2.42 -4.59
CA ALA A 80 -34.20 3.75 -4.41
C ALA A 80 -33.37 3.83 -3.10
N VAL A 81 -33.89 3.31 -1.99
CA VAL A 81 -33.14 3.25 -0.72
C VAL A 81 -31.89 2.40 -0.86
N ALA A 82 -32.00 1.23 -1.46
CA ALA A 82 -30.84 0.37 -1.70
C ALA A 82 -29.78 1.05 -2.57
N ALA A 83 -30.18 1.76 -3.62
CA ALA A 83 -29.27 2.54 -4.47
C ALA A 83 -28.57 3.67 -3.71
N ILE A 84 -29.29 4.37 -2.83
CA ILE A 84 -28.70 5.43 -1.97
C ILE A 84 -27.69 4.84 -0.99
N VAL A 85 -28.01 3.72 -0.32
CA VAL A 85 -27.10 3.04 0.62
C VAL A 85 -25.85 2.56 -0.12
N LEU A 86 -26.01 2.02 -1.32
CA LEU A 86 -24.90 1.55 -2.15
C LEU A 86 -24.02 2.72 -2.61
N ALA A 87 -24.61 3.85 -3.04
CA ALA A 87 -23.90 5.06 -3.41
C ALA A 87 -23.13 5.67 -2.22
N LEU A 88 -23.74 5.69 -1.03
CA LEU A 88 -23.07 6.17 0.19
C LEU A 88 -21.93 5.23 0.61
N SER A 89 -22.10 3.91 0.50
CA SER A 89 -21.06 2.93 0.80
C SER A 89 -19.88 3.07 -0.16
N VAL A 90 -20.13 3.16 -1.46
CA VAL A 90 -19.08 3.33 -2.49
C VAL A 90 -18.39 4.66 -2.33
N SER A 91 -19.15 5.75 -2.12
CA SER A 91 -18.58 7.08 -1.88
C SER A 91 -17.76 7.11 -0.58
N GLY A 92 -18.27 6.54 0.50
CA GLY A 92 -17.56 6.43 1.79
C GLY A 92 -16.26 5.66 1.64
N THR A 93 -16.28 4.49 0.98
CA THR A 93 -15.08 3.71 0.70
C THR A 93 -14.10 4.47 -0.19
N PHE A 94 -14.59 5.13 -1.24
CA PHE A 94 -13.76 5.94 -2.14
C PHE A 94 -13.08 7.11 -1.41
N PHE A 95 -13.81 7.87 -0.59
CA PHE A 95 -13.25 8.96 0.21
C PHE A 95 -12.29 8.45 1.27
N TYR A 96 -12.59 7.33 1.92
CA TYR A 96 -11.72 6.69 2.91
C TYR A 96 -10.41 6.24 2.27
N THR A 97 -10.46 5.51 1.14
CA THR A 97 -9.27 5.06 0.41
C THR A 97 -8.48 6.23 -0.15
N LYS A 98 -9.13 7.23 -0.77
CA LYS A 98 -8.46 8.43 -1.28
C LYS A 98 -7.75 9.22 -0.17
N HIS A 99 -8.32 9.29 1.03
CA HIS A 99 -7.69 9.97 2.17
C HIS A 99 -6.47 9.19 2.68
N GLN A 100 -6.53 7.86 2.66
CA GLN A 100 -5.46 6.97 3.12
C GLN A 100 -4.32 6.85 2.10
N TYR A 101 -4.64 6.88 0.79
CA TYR A 101 -3.68 6.84 -0.33
C TYR A 101 -3.42 8.21 -0.95
N SER A 102 -3.70 9.30 -0.22
CA SER A 102 -3.28 10.64 -0.66
C SER A 102 -1.77 10.62 -0.84
N GLU A 103 -1.30 10.69 -2.07
CA GLU A 103 0.13 10.74 -2.42
C GLU A 103 0.78 11.84 -1.58
N VAL A 104 1.59 11.41 -0.62
CA VAL A 104 2.40 12.34 0.14
C VAL A 104 3.60 12.64 -0.72
N ALA A 105 3.69 13.89 -1.23
CA ALA A 105 4.85 14.33 -1.98
C ALA A 105 6.12 14.04 -1.17
N MET A 106 7.02 13.24 -1.75
CA MET A 106 8.32 12.94 -1.16
C MET A 106 9.29 14.07 -1.49
N ILE A 107 10.09 14.42 -0.51
CA ILE A 107 11.24 15.32 -0.68
C ILE A 107 12.46 14.44 -0.86
N GLU A 108 13.21 14.72 -1.90
CA GLU A 108 14.50 14.12 -2.18
C GLU A 108 15.60 15.10 -1.77
N ASN A 109 16.50 14.64 -0.91
CA ASN A 109 17.65 15.42 -0.48
C ASN A 109 18.93 14.61 -0.75
N PHE A 110 19.73 15.08 -1.70
CA PHE A 110 21.01 14.50 -2.03
C PHE A 110 22.14 15.35 -1.45
N THR A 111 23.06 14.72 -0.75
CA THR A 111 24.28 15.31 -0.21
C THR A 111 25.41 15.04 -1.19
N PRO A 112 25.96 16.06 -1.85
CA PRO A 112 27.07 15.88 -2.79
C PRO A 112 28.30 15.26 -2.16
N ALA A 113 29.16 14.69 -2.98
CA ALA A 113 30.47 14.24 -2.54
C ALA A 113 31.26 15.43 -1.94
N GLY A 114 31.95 15.18 -0.83
CA GLY A 114 32.68 16.19 -0.08
C GLY A 114 31.88 17.01 0.92
N ASP A 115 30.55 16.95 0.86
CA ASP A 115 29.67 17.73 1.72
C ASP A 115 29.06 16.89 2.86
N MET A 116 28.58 17.60 3.87
CA MET A 116 27.72 17.08 4.95
C MET A 116 26.59 18.07 5.16
N ILE A 117 25.36 17.58 5.22
CA ILE A 117 24.17 18.44 5.32
C ILE A 117 23.37 18.05 6.57
N THR A 118 22.86 19.06 7.28
CA THR A 118 21.90 18.82 8.37
C THR A 118 20.51 19.20 7.88
N ILE A 119 19.57 18.26 8.00
CA ILE A 119 18.19 18.35 7.53
C ILE A 119 17.26 18.34 8.74
N ASP A 120 16.39 19.34 8.84
CA ASP A 120 15.29 19.36 9.78
C ASP A 120 14.05 18.70 9.17
N LEU A 121 13.59 17.59 9.77
CA LEU A 121 12.43 16.86 9.29
C LEU A 121 11.12 17.48 9.79
N PRO A 122 9.97 17.21 9.12
CA PRO A 122 8.67 17.80 9.47
C PRO A 122 8.17 17.49 10.89
N ASP A 123 8.68 16.46 11.55
CA ASP A 123 8.36 16.11 12.94
C ASP A 123 9.26 16.80 13.98
N GLY A 124 10.25 17.54 13.52
CA GLY A 124 11.28 18.19 14.33
C GLY A 124 12.45 17.26 14.69
N SER A 125 12.56 16.09 14.08
CA SER A 125 13.78 15.28 14.09
C SER A 125 14.86 15.93 13.23
N LYS A 126 16.14 15.70 13.58
CA LYS A 126 17.29 16.19 12.81
C LYS A 126 18.04 15.01 12.20
N VAL A 127 18.45 15.15 10.97
CA VAL A 127 19.26 14.16 10.26
C VAL A 127 20.49 14.85 9.72
N GLN A 128 21.65 14.33 10.07
CA GLN A 128 22.91 14.73 9.48
C GLN A 128 23.32 13.68 8.46
N THR A 129 23.45 14.05 7.19
CA THR A 129 23.81 13.15 6.09
C THR A 129 25.27 13.33 5.72
N ASN A 130 25.95 12.21 5.50
CA ASN A 130 27.33 12.17 5.03
C ASN A 130 27.42 12.28 3.50
N SER A 131 28.62 12.42 2.96
CA SER A 131 28.91 12.56 1.52
C SER A 131 28.30 11.44 0.67
N GLY A 132 27.75 11.77 -0.48
CA GLY A 132 27.13 10.81 -1.41
C GLY A 132 25.81 10.20 -0.91
N THR A 133 25.17 10.82 0.06
CA THR A 133 23.93 10.28 0.70
C THR A 133 22.67 10.84 0.07
N LEU A 134 21.73 9.96 -0.22
CA LEU A 134 20.35 10.28 -0.61
C LEU A 134 19.39 9.98 0.52
N LEU A 135 18.65 10.99 0.97
CA LEU A 135 17.57 10.87 1.94
C LEU A 135 16.23 11.23 1.30
N LEU A 136 15.27 10.29 1.31
CA LEU A 136 13.90 10.52 0.86
C LEU A 136 12.96 10.54 2.06
N TYR A 137 12.16 11.59 2.20
CA TYR A 137 11.20 11.72 3.28
C TYR A 137 9.95 12.47 2.84
N PRO A 138 8.79 12.22 3.47
CA PRO A 138 7.54 12.88 3.08
C PRO A 138 7.51 14.33 3.57
N LYS A 139 6.85 15.20 2.78
CA LYS A 139 6.60 16.61 3.15
C LYS A 139 5.86 16.76 4.50
N ALA A 140 5.09 15.75 4.89
CA ALA A 140 4.47 15.60 6.19
C ALA A 140 4.28 14.12 6.49
N PHE A 141 4.60 13.68 7.69
CA PHE A 141 4.34 12.32 8.13
C PHE A 141 2.84 12.13 8.37
N LYS A 142 2.13 11.47 7.43
CA LYS A 142 0.73 11.04 7.58
C LYS A 142 0.68 9.58 8.06
N GLY A 143 -0.48 9.14 8.59
CA GLY A 143 -0.64 7.77 9.11
C GLY A 143 0.12 7.51 10.42
N ASP A 144 0.36 6.25 10.74
CA ASP A 144 0.78 5.79 12.07
C ASP A 144 2.31 5.71 12.26
N THR A 145 3.09 5.99 11.21
CA THR A 145 4.56 5.94 11.25
C THR A 145 5.20 7.18 10.65
N ARG A 146 6.48 7.39 10.96
CA ARG A 146 7.36 8.40 10.37
C ARG A 146 8.45 7.69 9.58
N THR A 147 8.16 7.36 8.33
CA THR A 147 9.06 6.57 7.50
C THR A 147 9.89 7.46 6.58
N VAL A 148 11.20 7.19 6.54
CA VAL A 148 12.19 7.78 5.64
C VAL A 148 12.99 6.68 4.94
N TYR A 149 13.59 6.99 3.79
CA TYR A 149 14.41 6.06 3.02
C TYR A 149 15.82 6.63 2.90
N LEU A 150 16.82 5.78 3.12
CA LEU A 150 18.22 6.14 3.11
C LEU A 150 19.01 5.28 2.11
N VAL A 151 19.84 5.95 1.33
CA VAL A 151 20.95 5.35 0.56
C VAL A 151 22.18 6.15 0.90
N GLY A 152 23.20 5.55 1.50
CA GLY A 152 24.36 6.24 2.03
C GLY A 152 24.42 6.20 3.54
N GLU A 153 24.97 7.23 4.19
CA GLU A 153 25.17 7.28 5.63
C GLU A 153 24.54 8.53 6.27
N ALA A 154 23.79 8.30 7.36
CA ALA A 154 23.22 9.40 8.12
C ALA A 154 23.14 9.11 9.63
N ASN A 155 23.31 10.16 10.43
CA ASN A 155 23.00 10.19 11.85
C ASN A 155 21.62 10.78 12.06
N PHE A 156 20.77 10.07 12.78
CA PHE A 156 19.39 10.43 13.08
C PHE A 156 19.26 10.80 14.56
N LYS A 157 18.86 12.05 14.84
CA LYS A 157 18.44 12.49 16.16
C LYS A 157 16.92 12.65 16.19
N VAL A 158 16.26 11.56 16.54
CA VAL A 158 14.81 11.42 16.42
C VAL A 158 14.08 12.05 17.60
N LYS A 159 13.14 12.93 17.33
CA LYS A 159 12.24 13.51 18.33
C LYS A 159 11.37 12.42 18.95
N LYS A 160 11.32 12.40 20.30
CA LYS A 160 10.56 11.38 21.06
C LYS A 160 9.07 11.46 20.74
N ASN A 161 8.53 10.35 20.25
CA ASN A 161 7.11 10.13 20.04
C ASN A 161 6.81 8.62 20.00
N PRO A 162 6.42 8.01 21.14
CA PRO A 162 6.15 6.58 21.25
C PRO A 162 4.91 6.12 20.46
N GLU A 163 3.92 7.02 20.26
CA GLU A 163 2.68 6.69 19.57
C GLU A 163 2.87 6.60 18.05
N LYS A 164 3.93 7.22 17.51
CA LYS A 164 4.22 7.25 16.09
C LYS A 164 5.68 6.91 15.82
N PRO A 165 6.02 5.61 15.66
CA PRO A 165 7.38 5.16 15.43
C PRO A 165 8.05 5.82 14.24
N PHE A 166 9.37 6.11 14.37
CA PHE A 166 10.22 6.58 13.29
C PHE A 166 10.93 5.38 12.65
N ILE A 167 10.85 5.25 11.34
CA ILE A 167 11.40 4.10 10.62
C ILE A 167 12.34 4.59 9.52
N VAL A 168 13.60 4.16 9.59
CA VAL A 168 14.58 4.32 8.51
C VAL A 168 14.60 3.02 7.70
N ARG A 169 14.34 3.11 6.40
CA ARG A 169 14.44 1.97 5.48
C ARG A 169 15.65 2.12 4.58
N SER A 170 16.45 1.07 4.49
CA SER A 170 17.56 0.97 3.54
C SER A 170 17.66 -0.46 3.01
N GLY A 171 17.36 -0.66 1.74
CA GLY A 171 17.23 -1.98 1.15
C GLY A 171 16.21 -2.85 1.92
N THR A 172 16.68 -4.00 2.40
CA THR A 172 15.88 -4.96 3.19
C THR A 172 15.93 -4.71 4.70
N VAL A 173 16.71 -3.71 5.16
CA VAL A 173 16.85 -3.36 6.58
C VAL A 173 15.91 -2.23 6.94
N ALA A 174 15.26 -2.34 8.10
CA ALA A 174 14.42 -1.31 8.69
C ALA A 174 14.85 -1.04 10.13
N VAL A 175 15.17 0.21 10.46
CA VAL A 175 15.52 0.65 11.81
C VAL A 175 14.37 1.43 12.41
N THR A 176 13.79 0.92 13.49
CA THR A 176 12.64 1.53 14.19
C THR A 176 13.09 2.19 15.49
N ALA A 177 12.70 3.47 15.65
CA ALA A 177 13.07 4.32 16.77
C ALA A 177 11.85 5.06 17.35
N LEU A 178 11.83 5.31 18.66
CA LEU A 178 10.75 6.05 19.34
C LEU A 178 11.21 7.42 19.88
N GLY A 179 12.51 7.72 19.79
CA GLY A 179 13.13 8.94 20.31
C GLY A 179 14.56 8.66 20.76
N THR A 180 15.46 8.53 19.80
CA THR A 180 16.80 7.96 19.95
C THR A 180 17.78 8.72 19.06
N GLU A 181 19.07 8.54 19.34
CA GLU A 181 20.13 8.95 18.45
C GLU A 181 20.88 7.71 17.94
N PHE A 182 20.97 7.55 16.62
CA PHE A 182 21.58 6.38 15.98
C PHE A 182 22.12 6.74 14.60
N ASN A 183 23.14 5.99 14.15
CA ASN A 183 23.73 6.08 12.81
C ASN A 183 23.31 4.90 11.95
N VAL A 184 23.10 5.13 10.67
CA VAL A 184 22.89 4.08 9.68
C VAL A 184 23.84 4.34 8.51
N CYS A 185 24.71 3.36 8.22
CA CYS A 185 25.61 3.34 7.07
C CYS A 185 25.14 2.26 6.09
N ALA A 186 24.74 2.64 4.90
CA ALA A 186 24.13 1.77 3.89
C ALA A 186 24.45 2.23 2.47
N TYR A 187 25.72 2.39 2.18
CA TYR A 187 26.21 2.74 0.84
C TYR A 187 25.97 1.57 -0.14
N PRO A 188 25.59 1.86 -1.40
CA PRO A 188 25.33 0.81 -2.40
C PRO A 188 26.53 -0.08 -2.69
N GLU A 189 27.72 0.49 -2.74
CA GLU A 189 28.99 -0.19 -3.01
C GLU A 189 29.51 -1.04 -1.84
N SER A 190 29.06 -0.78 -0.60
CA SER A 190 29.39 -1.64 0.55
C SER A 190 28.58 -2.91 0.53
N ASP A 191 29.18 -4.05 0.88
CA ASP A 191 28.46 -5.32 1.10
C ASP A 191 27.65 -5.35 2.39
N GLU A 192 27.82 -4.34 3.23
CA GLU A 192 27.18 -4.27 4.54
C GLU A 192 26.17 -3.13 4.65
N ILE A 193 25.18 -3.33 5.54
CA ILE A 193 24.36 -2.25 6.11
C ILE A 193 24.60 -2.29 7.62
N ILE A 194 25.04 -1.17 8.18
CA ILE A 194 25.38 -1.08 9.61
C ILE A 194 24.43 -0.08 10.28
N ALA A 195 23.75 -0.53 11.33
CA ALA A 195 22.91 0.33 12.18
C ALA A 195 23.51 0.37 13.59
N THR A 196 23.94 1.52 14.05
CA THR A 196 24.62 1.72 15.35
C THR A 196 23.79 2.61 16.25
N LEU A 197 23.57 2.18 17.49
CA LEU A 197 22.84 2.94 18.50
C LEU A 197 23.79 3.80 19.34
N LEU A 198 23.57 5.13 19.30
CA LEU A 198 24.31 6.08 20.13
C LEU A 198 23.60 6.33 21.47
N GLN A 199 22.29 6.60 21.43
CA GLN A 199 21.51 6.88 22.66
C GLN A 199 20.06 6.37 22.52
N GLY A 200 19.54 5.76 23.57
CA GLY A 200 18.14 5.31 23.68
C GLY A 200 17.99 3.83 23.37
N LYS A 201 17.06 3.47 22.48
CA LYS A 201 16.78 2.09 22.08
C LYS A 201 16.25 2.07 20.66
N ILE A 202 16.77 1.18 19.81
CA ILE A 202 16.26 0.92 18.46
C ILE A 202 15.99 -0.58 18.27
N LYS A 203 15.06 -0.88 17.36
CA LYS A 203 14.86 -2.22 16.80
C LYS A 203 15.33 -2.20 15.35
N VAL A 204 16.16 -3.17 14.99
CA VAL A 204 16.63 -3.37 13.61
C VAL A 204 16.02 -4.65 13.10
N ASP A 205 15.21 -4.54 12.04
CA ASP A 205 14.56 -5.65 11.35
C ASP A 205 15.22 -5.86 9.99
N TRP A 206 15.34 -7.14 9.53
CA TRP A 206 15.88 -7.46 8.21
C TRP A 206 15.21 -8.69 7.62
N GLY A 207 15.33 -8.85 6.29
CA GLY A 207 14.83 -10.02 5.56
C GLY A 207 13.30 -10.09 5.46
N ALA A 208 12.82 -11.15 4.82
CA ALA A 208 11.38 -11.38 4.58
C ALA A 208 10.65 -11.92 5.83
N GLU A 209 11.36 -12.64 6.71
CA GLU A 209 10.80 -13.24 7.93
C GLU A 209 10.82 -12.27 9.12
N ALA A 210 11.31 -11.04 8.90
CA ALA A 210 11.42 -9.97 9.90
C ALA A 210 12.20 -10.39 11.17
N ASP A 211 13.30 -11.08 10.97
CA ASP A 211 14.29 -11.28 12.02
C ASP A 211 14.72 -9.92 12.59
N SER A 212 15.01 -9.87 13.88
CA SER A 212 15.30 -8.58 14.51
C SER A 212 16.23 -8.64 15.70
N TYR A 213 16.97 -7.53 15.89
CA TYR A 213 17.67 -7.24 17.16
C TYR A 213 17.16 -5.94 17.79
N ILE A 214 17.17 -5.91 19.11
CA ILE A 214 16.96 -4.68 19.89
C ILE A 214 18.32 -4.28 20.47
N LEU A 215 18.78 -3.06 20.13
CA LEU A 215 20.08 -2.57 20.49
C LEU A 215 20.04 -1.72 21.79
N SER A 216 21.11 -1.85 22.55
CA SER A 216 21.52 -0.92 23.63
C SER A 216 22.61 0.03 23.15
N PRO A 217 22.78 1.22 23.76
CA PRO A 217 23.84 2.16 23.38
C PRO A 217 25.21 1.51 23.30
N GLY A 218 25.97 1.81 22.25
CA GLY A 218 27.27 1.21 21.95
C GLY A 218 27.19 -0.12 21.20
N GLN A 219 26.01 -0.63 20.89
CA GLN A 219 25.82 -1.80 20.04
C GLN A 219 25.47 -1.42 18.59
N GLN A 220 25.84 -2.30 17.67
CA GLN A 220 25.50 -2.20 16.25
C GLN A 220 25.02 -3.56 15.70
N VAL A 221 24.19 -3.49 14.67
CA VAL A 221 23.87 -4.62 13.78
C VAL A 221 24.63 -4.42 12.48
N VAL A 222 25.37 -5.45 12.08
CA VAL A 222 26.02 -5.55 10.77
C VAL A 222 25.24 -6.56 9.94
N TYR A 223 24.56 -6.09 8.90
CA TYR A 223 23.80 -6.91 7.96
C TYR A 223 24.60 -7.10 6.67
N GLN A 224 24.84 -8.35 6.32
CA GLN A 224 25.54 -8.75 5.10
C GLN A 224 24.56 -8.86 3.94
N LYS A 225 24.74 -8.05 2.90
CA LYS A 225 23.82 -8.03 1.74
C LYS A 225 23.87 -9.31 0.91
N HIS A 226 25.05 -9.94 0.82
CA HIS A 226 25.28 -11.10 -0.05
C HIS A 226 24.62 -12.39 0.45
N ASP A 227 24.52 -12.60 1.77
CA ASP A 227 23.97 -13.82 2.36
C ASP A 227 22.72 -13.58 3.23
N GLY A 228 22.34 -12.33 3.41
CA GLY A 228 21.14 -11.95 4.15
C GLY A 228 21.22 -12.14 5.68
N LYS A 229 22.43 -12.38 6.22
CA LYS A 229 22.63 -12.58 7.65
C LYS A 229 22.95 -11.27 8.35
N ALA A 230 22.57 -11.19 9.61
CA ALA A 230 22.93 -10.09 10.47
C ALA A 230 23.58 -10.56 11.76
N MET A 231 24.55 -9.81 12.23
CA MET A 231 25.22 -10.05 13.52
C MET A 231 25.13 -8.83 14.40
N LEU A 232 24.95 -9.09 15.71
CA LEU A 232 25.04 -8.07 16.75
C LEU A 232 26.49 -7.94 17.20
N ALA A 233 27.05 -6.73 17.24
CA ALA A 233 28.40 -6.44 17.66
C ALA A 233 28.47 -5.19 18.55
N ASN A 234 29.59 -5.00 19.23
CA ASN A 234 29.89 -3.73 19.88
C ASN A 234 30.48 -2.75 18.84
N ALA A 235 30.01 -1.51 18.90
CA ALA A 235 30.45 -0.47 17.99
C ALA A 235 31.67 0.27 18.50
N ASP A 236 32.57 0.66 17.58
CA ASP A 236 33.56 1.69 17.88
C ASP A 236 32.88 3.06 17.74
N MET A 237 32.44 3.59 18.87
CA MET A 237 31.68 4.84 18.93
C MET A 237 32.49 6.05 18.46
N GLU A 238 33.81 6.02 18.56
CA GLU A 238 34.68 7.07 18.08
C GLU A 238 34.71 7.07 16.53
N ALA A 239 34.92 5.89 15.93
CA ALA A 239 34.93 5.73 14.48
C ALA A 239 33.57 6.06 13.86
N VAL A 240 32.47 5.53 14.40
CA VAL A 240 31.10 5.76 13.90
C VAL A 240 30.71 7.25 13.90
N THR A 241 31.21 8.04 14.85
CA THR A 241 30.87 9.47 14.96
C THR A 241 31.94 10.41 14.43
N ALA A 242 33.09 9.90 14.01
CA ALA A 242 34.24 10.69 13.54
C ALA A 242 33.88 11.61 12.36
N TRP A 243 33.16 11.08 11.39
CA TRP A 243 32.77 11.81 10.19
C TRP A 243 31.97 13.08 10.50
N GLN A 244 31.11 13.08 11.53
CA GLN A 244 30.34 14.26 11.96
C GLN A 244 31.25 15.42 12.40
N LYS A 245 32.44 15.09 12.87
CA LYS A 245 33.48 16.06 13.27
C LYS A 245 34.46 16.36 12.13
N GLY A 246 34.25 15.68 10.98
CA GLY A 246 35.16 15.75 9.84
C GLY A 246 36.48 15.01 10.03
N LEU A 247 36.52 14.02 10.94
CA LEU A 247 37.64 13.11 11.11
C LEU A 247 37.38 11.83 10.33
N TYR A 248 38.44 11.16 9.87
CA TYR A 248 38.37 9.86 9.20
C TYR A 248 39.14 8.87 10.05
N ILE A 249 38.46 7.87 10.56
CA ILE A 249 39.05 6.83 11.41
C ILE A 249 38.73 5.51 10.77
N PHE A 250 39.74 4.84 10.29
CA PHE A 250 39.70 3.49 9.71
C PHE A 250 40.32 2.54 10.73
N ARG A 251 39.62 1.46 11.10
CA ARG A 251 40.09 0.48 12.07
C ARG A 251 39.80 -0.94 11.61
N GLY A 252 40.76 -1.55 10.97
CA GLY A 252 40.62 -2.87 10.39
C GLY A 252 39.82 -2.87 9.11
N ASP A 253 39.82 -1.74 8.39
CA ASP A 253 39.12 -1.61 7.11
C ASP A 253 40.01 -2.15 5.98
N THR A 254 39.39 -2.67 4.95
CA THR A 254 40.06 -3.08 3.72
C THR A 254 40.45 -1.86 2.88
N MET A 255 41.40 -2.04 1.96
CA MET A 255 41.78 -0.95 1.03
C MET A 255 40.59 -0.52 0.18
N GLU A 256 39.70 -1.43 -0.18
CA GLU A 256 38.49 -1.13 -0.97
C GLU A 256 37.55 -0.21 -0.19
N GLU A 257 37.29 -0.47 1.08
CA GLU A 257 36.46 0.37 1.96
C GLU A 257 37.09 1.77 2.16
N ILE A 258 38.41 1.83 2.36
CA ILE A 258 39.14 3.09 2.50
C ILE A 258 39.05 3.91 1.20
N ILE A 259 39.30 3.31 0.05
CA ILE A 259 39.22 3.96 -1.26
C ILE A 259 37.82 4.50 -1.49
N ALA A 260 36.78 3.70 -1.26
CA ALA A 260 35.40 4.11 -1.45
C ALA A 260 35.03 5.34 -0.58
N GLU A 261 35.49 5.38 0.67
CA GLU A 261 35.31 6.54 1.56
C GLU A 261 36.06 7.78 1.03
N LEU A 262 37.32 7.63 0.60
CA LEU A 262 38.12 8.73 0.06
C LEU A 262 37.51 9.28 -1.23
N GLU A 263 37.02 8.42 -2.12
CA GLU A 263 36.34 8.84 -3.36
C GLU A 263 35.10 9.69 -3.07
N ARG A 264 34.25 9.24 -2.15
CA ARG A 264 33.07 10.01 -1.70
C ARG A 264 33.44 11.33 -1.07
N ARG A 265 34.50 11.32 -0.29
CA ARG A 265 34.89 12.49 0.50
C ARG A 265 35.57 13.58 -0.31
N PHE A 266 36.46 13.18 -1.20
CA PHE A 266 37.28 14.15 -1.98
C PHE A 266 36.72 14.37 -3.39
N ASN A 267 35.58 13.74 -3.72
CA ASN A 267 34.98 13.78 -5.06
C ASN A 267 36.01 13.44 -6.15
N ILE A 268 36.76 12.37 -5.93
CA ILE A 268 37.83 11.86 -6.76
C ILE A 268 37.59 10.43 -7.14
N THR A 269 38.09 9.98 -8.27
CA THR A 269 38.10 8.55 -8.64
C THR A 269 39.51 7.99 -8.42
N ILE A 270 39.63 6.90 -7.67
CA ILE A 270 40.90 6.24 -7.37
C ILE A 270 41.01 4.99 -8.21
N GLN A 271 41.88 5.03 -9.22
CA GLN A 271 42.13 3.89 -10.09
C GLN A 271 43.29 3.06 -9.55
N CYS A 272 43.02 1.87 -9.07
CA CYS A 272 44.04 0.95 -8.60
C CYS A 272 43.65 -0.51 -8.89
N ASN A 273 44.63 -1.42 -8.82
CA ASN A 273 44.36 -2.86 -8.82
C ASN A 273 44.15 -3.32 -7.36
N ILE A 274 42.89 -3.34 -6.93
CA ILE A 274 42.47 -3.68 -5.54
C ILE A 274 42.95 -5.08 -5.13
N SER A 275 43.02 -6.06 -6.06
CA SER A 275 43.43 -7.42 -5.73
C SER A 275 44.84 -7.52 -5.12
N HIS A 276 45.68 -6.49 -5.26
CA HIS A 276 46.98 -6.44 -4.62
C HIS A 276 46.91 -6.20 -3.10
N PHE A 277 45.83 -5.60 -2.62
CA PHE A 277 45.59 -5.23 -1.23
C PHE A 277 44.50 -6.09 -0.56
N SER A 278 44.04 -7.14 -1.23
CA SER A 278 42.74 -7.82 -0.92
C SER A 278 42.65 -8.47 0.46
N ASP A 279 43.80 -8.84 1.05
CA ASP A 279 43.83 -9.61 2.29
C ASP A 279 44.27 -8.79 3.51
N ASP A 280 44.69 -7.56 3.26
CA ASP A 280 45.22 -6.68 4.31
C ASP A 280 44.14 -5.80 4.93
N LYS A 281 44.27 -5.60 6.24
CA LYS A 281 43.43 -4.66 7.00
C LYS A 281 44.28 -3.53 7.56
N TYR A 282 43.76 -2.30 7.41
CA TYR A 282 44.51 -1.09 7.69
C TYR A 282 43.87 -0.27 8.80
N ASN A 283 44.75 0.49 9.51
CA ASN A 283 44.33 1.44 10.51
C ASN A 283 44.88 2.83 10.16
N PHE A 284 43.99 3.76 9.86
CA PHE A 284 44.36 5.14 9.56
C PHE A 284 43.50 6.11 10.35
N SER A 285 44.07 7.30 10.60
CA SER A 285 43.33 8.42 11.17
C SER A 285 43.77 9.72 10.49
N PHE A 286 42.86 10.37 9.79
CA PHE A 286 43.13 11.61 9.07
C PHE A 286 42.28 12.76 9.62
N ARG A 287 42.82 13.97 9.56
CA ARG A 287 42.16 15.18 10.05
C ARG A 287 41.22 15.74 8.95
N LYS A 288 40.25 16.52 9.39
CA LYS A 288 39.30 17.20 8.51
C LYS A 288 39.94 18.01 7.39
N ASN A 289 41.10 18.62 7.65
CA ASN A 289 41.78 19.54 6.75
C ASN A 289 42.88 18.87 5.94
N SER A 290 43.11 17.56 6.10
CA SER A 290 44.06 16.85 5.24
C SER A 290 43.54 16.83 3.81
N ASP A 291 44.37 17.20 2.86
CA ASP A 291 44.04 17.04 1.45
C ASP A 291 44.32 15.60 0.97
N ILE A 292 43.80 15.25 -0.19
CA ILE A 292 43.95 13.91 -0.73
C ILE A 292 45.42 13.54 -1.01
N GLY A 293 46.29 14.51 -1.36
CA GLY A 293 47.71 14.27 -1.54
C GLY A 293 48.39 13.88 -0.24
N GLU A 294 48.16 14.62 0.85
CA GLU A 294 48.67 14.28 2.19
C GLU A 294 48.24 12.87 2.63
N ILE A 295 46.95 12.52 2.39
CA ILE A 295 46.44 11.21 2.71
C ILE A 295 47.13 10.10 1.90
N MET A 296 47.28 10.32 0.59
CA MET A 296 47.96 9.38 -0.30
C MET A 296 49.45 9.22 0.03
N ASP A 297 50.11 10.27 0.47
CA ASP A 297 51.52 10.20 0.94
C ASP A 297 51.65 9.35 2.20
N ILE A 298 50.77 9.56 3.17
CA ILE A 298 50.73 8.71 4.40
C ILE A 298 50.39 7.26 4.04
N MET A 299 49.42 7.01 3.20
CA MET A 299 49.07 5.65 2.75
C MET A 299 50.24 4.98 2.04
N LYS A 300 50.96 5.71 1.15
CA LYS A 300 52.13 5.21 0.49
C LYS A 300 53.27 4.87 1.46
N GLU A 301 53.47 5.66 2.50
CA GLU A 301 54.51 5.44 3.50
C GLU A 301 54.17 4.21 4.37
N VAL A 302 52.94 4.07 4.80
CA VAL A 302 52.49 3.01 5.72
C VAL A 302 52.28 1.67 5.01
N VAL A 303 51.62 1.65 3.88
CA VAL A 303 51.31 0.43 3.10
C VAL A 303 52.54 0.00 2.27
N GLY A 304 53.19 0.95 1.66
CA GLY A 304 54.33 0.68 0.75
C GLY A 304 53.90 0.03 -0.57
N GLY A 305 54.87 -0.29 -1.41
CA GLY A 305 54.64 -1.08 -2.64
C GLY A 305 53.87 -0.37 -3.76
N PHE A 306 53.54 0.89 -3.62
CA PHE A 306 52.89 1.66 -4.70
C PHE A 306 53.37 3.11 -4.79
N ASP A 307 53.18 3.67 -5.97
CA ASP A 307 53.27 5.11 -6.23
C ASP A 307 51.93 5.63 -6.71
N TYR A 308 51.66 6.91 -6.59
CA TYR A 308 50.43 7.50 -7.07
C TYR A 308 50.65 8.80 -7.85
N LYS A 309 49.69 9.16 -8.69
CA LYS A 309 49.64 10.43 -9.42
C LYS A 309 48.20 10.95 -9.45
N ILE A 310 48.01 12.19 -9.06
CA ILE A 310 46.70 12.85 -9.14
C ILE A 310 46.67 13.75 -10.35
N GLU A 311 45.70 13.54 -11.25
CA GLU A 311 45.40 14.37 -12.41
C GLU A 311 43.94 14.79 -12.39
N LYS A 312 43.66 16.06 -12.16
CA LYS A 312 42.28 16.57 -11.96
C LYS A 312 41.60 15.82 -10.82
N ASN A 313 40.53 15.11 -11.15
CA ASN A 313 39.71 14.33 -10.18
C ASN A 313 39.99 12.82 -10.25
N ILE A 314 41.16 12.41 -10.77
CA ILE A 314 41.54 10.99 -10.84
C ILE A 314 42.90 10.81 -10.16
N CYS A 315 42.95 9.88 -9.20
CA CYS A 315 44.16 9.41 -8.59
C CYS A 315 44.52 8.02 -9.15
N TYR A 316 45.64 7.92 -9.82
CA TYR A 316 46.18 6.69 -10.38
C TYR A 316 47.16 6.07 -9.40
N ILE A 317 46.85 4.87 -8.89
CA ILE A 317 47.79 4.10 -8.08
C ILE A 317 48.53 3.11 -8.98
N LYS A 318 49.84 3.17 -8.96
CA LYS A 318 50.72 2.27 -9.69
C LYS A 318 51.55 1.44 -8.72
N LEU A 319 51.46 0.13 -8.86
CA LEU A 319 52.23 -0.80 -8.03
C LEU A 319 53.70 -0.77 -8.43
N ASN A 320 54.59 -0.74 -7.45
CA ASN A 320 56.00 -0.88 -7.63
C ASN A 320 56.32 -2.35 -7.93
N LYS A 321 57.21 -2.58 -8.92
CA LYS A 321 57.63 -3.94 -9.29
C LYS A 321 58.57 -4.53 -8.24
#